data_219a065c6138775ec99942633855ceed
#
_entry.id   219a065c6138775ec99942633855ceed
#
_cell.length_a   1.000
_cell.length_b   1.000
_cell.length_c   1.000
_cell.angle_alpha   90.00
_cell.angle_beta   90.00
_cell.angle_gamma   90.00
#
_symmetry.space_group_name_H-M   'P 1'
#
loop_
_entity.id
_entity.type
_entity.pdbx_description
1 polymer ?
#
loop_
_entity_poly.entity_id
_entity_poly.type
_entity_poly.pdbx_seq_one_letter_code
_entity_poly.pdbx_strand_id
1 'polypeptide(L)'
;NVVLAPTMESRLNTLANFTASARRHGVPYRHMLFYGPPGTGKTLAARQMARYSGLEYAVLSGGDVAPLGNDAVTQLHSVFDWSESSSKGVLLFVDEADAFLRRRDTANVSEGVRAALNVMLSRTGGASKDFVLVLATNRPEDLDEALLDRVDEVLEFDLPGTAEREEMLRLFMKRYLTDPPSSSVGISGYFKGIKAQSDPVELDGISDGDIAEAAVDLNGLSGREVEKVVIAMQAAAYGSGDAKLTLDAFRNVVKTKIQEKSSKLAFVDIGDAAGAALSS
;
A
#
# COMPACT_ATOMS: atom_id res chain seq x y z
N ASN A 1 0.29 -5.58 11.47
CA ASN A 1 1.47 -6.23 10.91
C ASN A 1 1.33 -6.28 9.40
N VAL A 2 2.43 -6.09 8.68
CA VAL A 2 2.53 -6.30 7.24
C VAL A 2 3.15 -7.68 7.07
N VAL A 3 2.57 -8.52 6.22
CA VAL A 3 3.15 -9.81 5.84
C VAL A 3 3.94 -9.57 4.56
N LEU A 4 5.23 -9.86 4.57
CA LEU A 4 6.15 -9.67 3.46
C LEU A 4 7.07 -10.89 3.34
N ALA A 5 7.66 -11.09 2.18
CA ALA A 5 8.70 -12.10 2.01
C ALA A 5 9.85 -11.87 3.02
N PRO A 6 10.43 -12.92 3.62
CA PRO A 6 11.45 -12.79 4.67
C PRO A 6 12.67 -11.94 4.27
N THR A 7 13.06 -12.01 3.00
CA THR A 7 14.16 -11.18 2.45
C THR A 7 13.82 -9.71 2.42
N MET A 8 12.58 -9.37 2.04
CA MET A 8 12.08 -8.00 2.02
C MET A 8 11.92 -7.47 3.45
N GLU A 9 11.34 -8.26 4.36
CA GLU A 9 11.20 -7.89 5.76
C GLU A 9 12.56 -7.60 6.41
N SER A 10 13.56 -8.45 6.20
CA SER A 10 14.92 -8.24 6.69
C SER A 10 15.53 -6.95 6.16
N ARG A 11 15.37 -6.66 4.86
CA ARG A 11 15.87 -5.43 4.23
C ARG A 11 15.18 -4.18 4.79
N LEU A 12 13.85 -4.20 4.94
CA LEU A 12 13.10 -3.11 5.55
C LEU A 12 13.49 -2.87 7.00
N ASN A 13 13.69 -3.92 7.78
CA ASN A 13 14.15 -3.82 9.17
C ASN A 13 15.54 -3.18 9.25
N THR A 14 16.46 -3.55 8.36
CA THR A 14 17.80 -2.94 8.27
C THR A 14 17.71 -1.45 7.97
N LEU A 15 16.90 -1.05 6.99
CA LEU A 15 16.70 0.36 6.62
C LEU A 15 16.00 1.14 7.73
N ALA A 16 15.01 0.55 8.40
CA ALA A 16 14.33 1.17 9.54
C ALA A 16 15.27 1.39 10.73
N ASN A 17 16.15 0.42 11.03
CA ASN A 17 17.19 0.55 12.05
C ASN A 17 18.19 1.67 11.69
N PHE A 18 18.65 1.71 10.44
CA PHE A 18 19.50 2.80 9.97
C PHE A 18 18.80 4.15 10.13
N THR A 19 17.58 4.28 9.65
CA THR A 19 16.77 5.51 9.74
C THR A 19 16.58 5.96 11.18
N ALA A 20 16.28 5.02 12.10
CA ALA A 20 16.15 5.31 13.55
C ALA A 20 17.45 5.83 14.17
N SER A 21 18.59 5.39 13.68
CA SER A 21 19.91 5.75 14.24
C SER A 21 20.58 6.92 13.51
N ALA A 22 20.21 7.22 12.27
CA ALA A 22 20.87 8.20 11.41
C ALA A 22 21.02 9.56 12.10
N ARG A 23 19.96 10.07 12.71
CA ARG A 23 19.98 11.36 13.40
C ARG A 23 20.95 11.39 14.60
N ARG A 24 20.99 10.33 15.40
CA ARG A 24 21.90 10.23 16.56
C ARG A 24 23.36 10.24 16.16
N HIS A 25 23.66 9.72 14.98
CA HIS A 25 25.00 9.67 14.43
C HIS A 25 25.34 10.85 13.51
N GLY A 26 24.38 11.78 13.29
CA GLY A 26 24.58 12.95 12.44
C GLY A 26 24.78 12.61 10.96
N VAL A 27 24.38 11.40 10.53
CA VAL A 27 24.47 10.97 9.14
C VAL A 27 23.15 11.29 8.39
N PRO A 28 23.24 11.57 7.07
CA PRO A 28 22.06 11.84 6.27
C PRO A 28 21.11 10.64 6.22
N TYR A 29 19.82 10.92 6.07
CA TYR A 29 18.83 9.91 5.74
C TYR A 29 19.01 9.44 4.29
N ARG A 30 18.55 8.20 4.02
CA ARG A 30 18.51 7.61 2.68
C ARG A 30 17.11 7.72 2.12
N HIS A 31 16.96 8.27 0.93
CA HIS A 31 15.70 8.33 0.20
C HIS A 31 15.39 6.98 -0.44
N MET A 32 14.13 6.61 -0.50
CA MET A 32 13.70 5.27 -0.92
C MET A 32 12.62 5.33 -1.98
N LEU A 33 12.65 4.35 -2.88
CA LEU A 33 11.58 4.07 -3.83
C LEU A 33 10.98 2.69 -3.53
N PHE A 34 9.68 2.65 -3.27
CA PHE A 34 8.89 1.44 -3.15
C PHE A 34 8.07 1.27 -4.43
N TYR A 35 8.35 0.24 -5.21
CA TYR A 35 7.60 0.02 -6.45
C TYR A 35 7.04 -1.40 -6.51
N GLY A 36 6.06 -1.63 -7.38
CA GLY A 36 5.43 -2.92 -7.58
C GLY A 36 3.92 -2.85 -7.70
N PRO A 37 3.22 -3.97 -7.90
CA PRO A 37 1.78 -4.02 -8.10
C PRO A 37 0.97 -3.37 -6.99
N PRO A 38 -0.25 -2.89 -7.27
CA PRO A 38 -1.12 -2.30 -6.25
C PRO A 38 -1.54 -3.36 -5.20
N GLY A 39 -1.65 -2.91 -3.94
CA GLY A 39 -2.10 -3.77 -2.84
C GLY A 39 -1.04 -4.73 -2.27
N THR A 40 0.24 -4.53 -2.58
CA THR A 40 1.36 -5.33 -2.06
C THR A 40 1.94 -4.83 -0.73
N GLY A 41 1.40 -3.75 -0.16
CA GLY A 41 1.75 -3.31 1.20
C GLY A 41 2.73 -2.13 1.27
N LYS A 42 3.07 -1.45 0.16
CA LYS A 42 4.00 -0.30 0.12
C LYS A 42 3.67 0.77 1.18
N THR A 43 2.44 1.25 1.20
CA THR A 43 1.97 2.26 2.16
C THR A 43 2.03 1.76 3.62
N LEU A 44 1.71 0.48 3.85
CA LEU A 44 1.76 -0.12 5.19
C LEU A 44 3.20 -0.24 5.68
N ALA A 45 4.13 -0.64 4.81
CA ALA A 45 5.56 -0.75 5.11
C ALA A 45 6.17 0.61 5.48
N ALA A 46 5.86 1.68 4.71
CA ALA A 46 6.32 3.03 5.01
C ALA A 46 5.81 3.53 6.37
N ARG A 47 4.54 3.28 6.67
CA ARG A 47 3.94 3.63 7.98
C ARG A 47 4.58 2.87 9.13
N GLN A 48 4.86 1.58 8.95
CA GLN A 48 5.52 0.78 9.98
C GLN A 48 6.96 1.24 10.19
N MET A 49 7.67 1.55 9.12
CA MET A 49 9.02 2.11 9.16
C MET A 49 9.08 3.44 9.93
N ALA A 50 8.13 4.37 9.68
CA ALA A 50 8.05 5.63 10.42
C ALA A 50 7.81 5.40 11.91
N ARG A 51 6.90 4.50 12.27
CA ARG A 51 6.65 4.13 13.68
C ARG A 51 7.88 3.54 14.36
N TYR A 52 8.57 2.64 13.67
CA TYR A 52 9.76 1.98 14.21
C TYR A 52 10.93 2.96 14.37
N SER A 53 11.15 3.83 13.40
CA SER A 53 12.23 4.82 13.43
C SER A 53 11.97 5.98 14.40
N GLY A 54 10.74 6.16 14.88
CA GLY A 54 10.35 7.25 15.77
C GLY A 54 10.24 8.61 15.07
N LEU A 55 10.29 8.65 13.75
CA LEU A 55 10.09 9.85 12.96
C LEU A 55 8.62 10.28 12.96
N GLU A 56 8.39 11.57 12.75
CA GLU A 56 7.07 12.06 12.38
C GLU A 56 6.73 11.57 10.97
N TYR A 57 5.44 11.45 10.66
CA TYR A 57 4.98 10.83 9.42
C TYR A 57 4.02 11.75 8.68
N ALA A 58 4.40 12.12 7.47
CA ALA A 58 3.54 12.82 6.53
C ALA A 58 3.24 11.96 5.31
N VAL A 59 2.01 12.05 4.81
CA VAL A 59 1.57 11.36 3.58
C VAL A 59 1.13 12.40 2.57
N LEU A 60 1.67 12.31 1.37
CA LEU A 60 1.19 13.01 0.19
C LEU A 60 0.66 11.95 -0.78
N SER A 61 -0.51 12.18 -1.35
CA SER A 61 -1.01 11.38 -2.48
C SER A 61 -0.79 12.15 -3.77
N GLY A 62 -0.19 11.50 -4.76
CA GLY A 62 -0.02 12.09 -6.07
C GLY A 62 -1.35 12.49 -6.71
N GLY A 63 -2.42 11.73 -6.45
CA GLY A 63 -3.77 12.02 -6.88
C GLY A 63 -4.35 13.31 -6.27
N ASP A 64 -3.94 13.67 -5.06
CA ASP A 64 -4.39 14.90 -4.39
C ASP A 64 -3.53 16.12 -4.79
N VAL A 65 -2.23 15.91 -5.04
CA VAL A 65 -1.30 16.99 -5.39
C VAL A 65 -1.46 17.44 -6.85
N ALA A 66 -1.65 16.50 -7.77
CA ALA A 66 -1.72 16.81 -9.20
C ALA A 66 -2.83 17.83 -9.58
N PRO A 67 -4.05 17.79 -8.99
CA PRO A 67 -5.11 18.76 -9.29
C PRO A 67 -4.87 20.16 -8.73
N LEU A 68 -3.98 20.34 -7.75
CA LEU A 68 -3.76 21.62 -7.07
C LEU A 68 -3.05 22.66 -7.95
N GLY A 69 -2.43 22.26 -9.06
CA GLY A 69 -1.72 23.19 -9.93
C GLY A 69 -0.64 23.99 -9.17
N ASN A 70 -0.75 25.32 -9.19
CA ASN A 70 0.23 26.18 -8.51
C ASN A 70 0.18 26.09 -6.97
N ASP A 71 -0.96 25.72 -6.38
CA ASP A 71 -1.08 25.56 -4.92
C ASP A 71 -0.28 24.37 -4.41
N ALA A 72 -0.02 23.36 -5.26
CA ALA A 72 0.84 22.24 -4.94
C ALA A 72 2.24 22.67 -4.51
N VAL A 73 2.80 23.69 -5.16
CA VAL A 73 4.12 24.25 -4.83
C VAL A 73 4.13 24.81 -3.41
N THR A 74 3.12 25.59 -3.05
CA THR A 74 3.00 26.18 -1.70
C THR A 74 2.86 25.10 -0.62
N GLN A 75 2.04 24.07 -0.88
CA GLN A 75 1.86 22.97 0.06
C GLN A 75 3.13 22.14 0.23
N LEU A 76 3.84 21.84 -0.86
CA LEU A 76 5.11 21.13 -0.80
C LEU A 76 6.16 21.91 0.00
N HIS A 77 6.29 23.22 -0.23
CA HIS A 77 7.18 24.05 0.58
C HIS A 77 6.83 24.00 2.06
N SER A 78 5.54 24.10 2.40
CA SER A 78 5.08 24.05 3.80
C SER A 78 5.44 22.71 4.47
N VAL A 79 5.33 21.58 3.75
CA VAL A 79 5.72 20.27 4.27
C VAL A 79 7.22 20.17 4.49
N PHE A 80 8.04 20.66 3.57
CA PHE A 80 9.50 20.66 3.74
C PHE A 80 9.95 21.61 4.85
N ASP A 81 9.39 22.81 4.95
CA ASP A 81 9.69 23.77 6.02
C ASP A 81 9.30 23.22 7.39
N TRP A 82 8.15 22.51 7.47
CA TRP A 82 7.80 21.77 8.68
C TRP A 82 8.83 20.68 8.99
N SER A 83 9.32 19.93 8.00
CA SER A 83 10.31 18.88 8.23
C SER A 83 11.63 19.43 8.79
N GLU A 84 12.08 20.59 8.33
CA GLU A 84 13.26 21.28 8.83
C GLU A 84 13.09 21.77 10.27
N SER A 85 11.87 22.14 10.65
CA SER A 85 11.54 22.57 12.03
C SER A 85 11.29 21.42 13.00
N SER A 86 11.07 20.20 12.51
CA SER A 86 10.77 19.04 13.34
C SER A 86 11.96 18.61 14.21
N SER A 87 11.71 18.48 15.51
CA SER A 87 12.72 17.96 16.44
C SER A 87 12.99 16.47 16.29
N LYS A 88 12.10 15.71 15.65
CA LYS A 88 12.21 14.24 15.48
C LYS A 88 12.73 13.82 14.11
N GLY A 89 12.64 14.71 13.12
CA GLY A 89 12.77 14.36 11.71
C GLY A 89 11.46 13.80 11.15
N VAL A 90 11.29 13.81 9.85
CA VAL A 90 10.05 13.45 9.17
C VAL A 90 10.30 12.34 8.16
N LEU A 91 9.44 11.31 8.16
CA LEU A 91 9.29 10.43 7.02
C LEU A 91 8.17 10.97 6.13
N LEU A 92 8.56 11.51 4.98
CA LEU A 92 7.64 12.00 3.96
C LEU A 92 7.35 10.85 2.98
N PHE A 93 6.15 10.30 3.05
CA PHE A 93 5.69 9.27 2.15
C PHE A 93 4.86 9.87 1.03
N VAL A 94 5.24 9.60 -0.21
CA VAL A 94 4.54 10.06 -1.41
C VAL A 94 3.94 8.83 -2.09
N ASP A 95 2.63 8.63 -1.95
CA ASP A 95 1.92 7.55 -2.63
C ASP A 95 1.49 7.98 -4.02
N GLU A 96 1.38 7.04 -4.96
CA GLU A 96 1.05 7.33 -6.36
C GLU A 96 1.97 8.41 -6.96
N ALA A 97 3.27 8.29 -6.68
CA ALA A 97 4.26 9.29 -7.08
C ALA A 97 4.25 9.58 -8.59
N ASP A 98 3.93 8.57 -9.41
CA ASP A 98 3.77 8.70 -10.86
C ASP A 98 2.64 9.66 -11.29
N ALA A 99 1.72 10.03 -10.40
CA ALA A 99 0.65 10.97 -10.76
C ALA A 99 1.17 12.40 -10.99
N PHE A 100 2.22 12.84 -10.26
CA PHE A 100 2.76 14.20 -10.38
C PHE A 100 4.28 14.30 -10.53
N LEU A 101 5.02 13.21 -10.35
CA LEU A 101 6.49 13.17 -10.49
C LEU A 101 6.90 12.49 -11.80
N ARG A 102 6.11 12.70 -12.85
CA ARG A 102 6.31 12.11 -14.19
C ARG A 102 7.48 12.76 -14.93
N ARG A 103 8.02 12.00 -15.88
CA ARG A 103 8.99 12.45 -16.86
C ARG A 103 8.51 13.72 -17.57
N ARG A 104 9.42 14.66 -17.77
CA ARG A 104 9.13 16.00 -18.34
C ARG A 104 8.81 15.98 -19.83
N ASP A 105 9.20 14.93 -20.54
CA ASP A 105 8.99 14.70 -21.96
C ASP A 105 7.58 14.21 -22.33
N THR A 106 6.76 13.91 -21.32
CA THR A 106 5.37 13.48 -21.56
C THR A 106 4.52 14.67 -22.02
N ALA A 107 3.86 14.55 -23.19
CA ALA A 107 3.20 15.65 -23.93
C ALA A 107 2.08 16.39 -23.18
N ASN A 108 1.61 15.92 -22.01
CA ASN A 108 0.45 16.45 -21.29
C ASN A 108 0.71 16.80 -19.82
N VAL A 109 1.96 17.14 -19.45
CA VAL A 109 2.26 17.54 -18.06
C VAL A 109 1.92 19.01 -17.87
N SER A 110 0.98 19.33 -16.94
CA SER A 110 0.62 20.69 -16.60
C SER A 110 1.79 21.47 -16.00
N GLU A 111 1.77 22.80 -16.11
CA GLU A 111 2.80 23.67 -15.53
C GLU A 111 2.92 23.50 -14.01
N GLY A 112 1.79 23.33 -13.31
CA GLY A 112 1.75 23.09 -11.86
C GLY A 112 2.46 21.80 -11.45
N VAL A 113 2.28 20.72 -12.21
CA VAL A 113 2.97 19.44 -11.98
C VAL A 113 4.48 19.57 -12.21
N ARG A 114 4.90 20.29 -13.25
CA ARG A 114 6.33 20.59 -13.49
C ARG A 114 6.93 21.42 -12.37
N ALA A 115 6.20 22.40 -11.87
CA ALA A 115 6.64 23.23 -10.75
C ALA A 115 6.76 22.40 -9.46
N ALA A 116 5.80 21.52 -9.17
CA ALA A 116 5.86 20.59 -8.02
C ALA A 116 7.06 19.64 -8.11
N LEU A 117 7.34 19.07 -9.28
CA LEU A 117 8.53 18.25 -9.51
C LEU A 117 9.83 19.06 -9.24
N ASN A 118 9.91 20.31 -9.72
CA ASN A 118 11.08 21.15 -9.48
C ASN A 118 11.29 21.43 -7.99
N VAL A 119 10.23 21.61 -7.19
CA VAL A 119 10.33 21.73 -5.73
C VAL A 119 10.91 20.46 -5.13
N MET A 120 10.40 19.30 -5.50
CA MET A 120 10.92 18.02 -5.03
C MET A 120 12.41 17.87 -5.36
N LEU A 121 12.80 18.14 -6.60
CA LEU A 121 14.19 18.07 -7.05
C LEU A 121 15.10 19.07 -6.31
N SER A 122 14.62 20.27 -6.03
CA SER A 122 15.38 21.26 -5.27
C SER A 122 15.62 20.84 -3.83
N ARG A 123 14.58 20.32 -3.16
CA ARG A 123 14.64 19.92 -1.75
C ARG A 123 15.37 18.58 -1.52
N THR A 124 15.46 17.74 -2.54
CA THR A 124 16.20 16.45 -2.49
C THR A 124 17.56 16.50 -3.16
N GLY A 125 18.02 17.68 -3.57
CA GLY A 125 19.31 17.87 -4.28
C GLY A 125 20.56 17.68 -3.44
N GLY A 126 20.44 17.56 -2.13
CA GLY A 126 21.55 17.35 -1.19
C GLY A 126 21.22 16.32 -0.13
N ALA A 127 22.23 15.93 0.64
CA ALA A 127 22.06 14.98 1.75
C ALA A 127 21.14 15.56 2.85
N SER A 128 19.98 14.96 3.05
CA SER A 128 18.98 15.42 4.03
C SER A 128 19.24 14.83 5.42
N LYS A 129 19.17 15.69 6.45
CA LYS A 129 19.22 15.30 7.87
C LYS A 129 17.89 15.53 8.60
N ASP A 130 16.91 16.12 7.92
CA ASP A 130 15.65 16.57 8.49
C ASP A 130 14.50 15.69 8.05
N PHE A 131 14.58 15.10 6.86
CA PHE A 131 13.56 14.20 6.35
C PHE A 131 14.13 13.02 5.55
N VAL A 132 13.40 11.92 5.54
CA VAL A 132 13.56 10.82 4.61
C VAL A 132 12.37 10.81 3.65
N LEU A 133 12.65 10.82 2.34
CA LEU A 133 11.64 10.69 1.30
C LEU A 133 11.44 9.21 0.97
N VAL A 134 10.20 8.76 0.99
CA VAL A 134 9.79 7.41 0.53
C VAL A 134 8.76 7.59 -0.57
N LEU A 135 9.14 7.34 -1.80
CA LEU A 135 8.25 7.36 -2.96
C LEU A 135 7.60 5.99 -3.13
N ALA A 136 6.32 5.94 -3.45
CA ALA A 136 5.65 4.72 -3.84
C ALA A 136 4.96 4.89 -5.20
N THR A 137 5.16 3.90 -6.08
CA THR A 137 4.55 3.89 -7.40
C THR A 137 4.24 2.46 -7.86
N ASN A 138 3.25 2.34 -8.73
CA ASN A 138 2.99 1.10 -9.47
C ASN A 138 3.65 1.12 -10.87
N ARG A 139 4.21 2.27 -11.27
CA ARG A 139 4.80 2.53 -12.60
C ARG A 139 6.13 3.26 -12.45
N PRO A 140 7.19 2.58 -12.03
CA PRO A 140 8.49 3.21 -11.81
C PRO A 140 9.07 3.81 -13.11
N GLU A 141 8.72 3.28 -14.27
CA GLU A 141 9.12 3.75 -15.60
C GLU A 141 8.57 5.14 -15.94
N ASP A 142 7.48 5.57 -15.31
CA ASP A 142 6.86 6.88 -15.53
C ASP A 142 7.54 8.00 -14.72
N LEU A 143 8.38 7.67 -13.74
CA LEU A 143 9.04 8.66 -12.89
C LEU A 143 10.16 9.41 -13.61
N ASP A 144 10.36 10.68 -13.23
CA ASP A 144 11.45 11.52 -13.75
C ASP A 144 12.82 10.97 -13.33
N GLU A 145 13.74 10.84 -14.29
CA GLU A 145 15.06 10.26 -14.08
C GLU A 145 15.90 11.05 -13.04
N ALA A 146 15.79 12.40 -13.05
CA ALA A 146 16.50 13.22 -12.08
C ALA A 146 16.02 13.00 -10.64
N LEU A 147 14.77 12.52 -10.45
CA LEU A 147 14.27 12.12 -9.14
C LEU A 147 14.80 10.74 -8.75
N LEU A 148 14.85 9.81 -9.70
CA LEU A 148 15.41 8.47 -9.48
C LEU A 148 16.89 8.52 -9.07
N ASP A 149 17.67 9.45 -9.62
CA ASP A 149 19.08 9.68 -9.24
C ASP A 149 19.26 10.12 -7.78
N ARG A 150 18.19 10.59 -7.12
CA ARG A 150 18.19 11.02 -5.72
C ARG A 150 17.74 9.95 -4.75
N VAL A 151 17.31 8.82 -5.29
CA VAL A 151 16.89 7.65 -4.50
C VAL A 151 18.12 6.80 -4.18
N ASP A 152 18.36 6.57 -2.90
CA ASP A 152 19.48 5.75 -2.43
C ASP A 152 19.15 4.25 -2.41
N GLU A 153 17.86 3.92 -2.18
CA GLU A 153 17.39 2.54 -2.00
C GLU A 153 16.13 2.28 -2.81
N VAL A 154 16.17 1.22 -3.59
CA VAL A 154 15.02 0.78 -4.41
C VAL A 154 14.53 -0.57 -3.90
N LEU A 155 13.23 -0.66 -3.53
CA LEU A 155 12.59 -1.83 -2.98
C LEU A 155 11.41 -2.26 -3.85
N GLU A 156 11.47 -3.48 -4.35
CA GLU A 156 10.41 -4.09 -5.15
C GLU A 156 9.43 -4.85 -4.26
N PHE A 157 8.19 -4.45 -4.29
CA PHE A 157 7.09 -5.09 -3.57
C PHE A 157 6.32 -6.01 -4.51
N ASP A 158 6.80 -7.22 -4.65
CA ASP A 158 6.17 -8.26 -5.46
C ASP A 158 4.83 -8.74 -4.89
N LEU A 159 4.08 -9.46 -5.73
CA LEU A 159 2.91 -10.20 -5.25
C LEU A 159 3.35 -11.25 -4.22
N PRO A 160 2.52 -11.49 -3.19
CA PRO A 160 2.86 -12.44 -2.14
C PRO A 160 2.98 -13.86 -2.70
N GLY A 161 4.00 -14.59 -2.26
CA GLY A 161 4.17 -16.01 -2.51
C GLY A 161 3.14 -16.85 -1.74
N THR A 162 3.17 -18.17 -1.90
CA THR A 162 2.19 -19.06 -1.26
C THR A 162 2.25 -18.99 0.26
N ALA A 163 3.45 -18.95 0.84
CA ALA A 163 3.62 -18.88 2.29
C ALA A 163 3.08 -17.56 2.86
N GLU A 164 3.38 -16.45 2.20
CA GLU A 164 2.87 -15.13 2.59
C GLU A 164 1.35 -15.07 2.45
N ARG A 165 0.76 -15.65 1.39
CA ARG A 165 -0.71 -15.69 1.22
C ARG A 165 -1.37 -16.53 2.31
N GLU A 166 -0.78 -17.66 2.71
CA GLU A 166 -1.27 -18.47 3.81
C GLU A 166 -1.25 -17.69 5.13
N GLU A 167 -0.14 -17.02 5.43
CA GLU A 167 -0.04 -16.17 6.62
C GLU A 167 -1.05 -15.01 6.58
N MET A 168 -1.23 -14.36 5.42
CA MET A 168 -2.24 -13.32 5.24
C MET A 168 -3.66 -13.85 5.45
N LEU A 169 -4.00 -15.02 4.91
CA LEU A 169 -5.30 -15.65 5.13
C LEU A 169 -5.54 -15.88 6.62
N ARG A 170 -4.60 -16.49 7.35
CA ARG A 170 -4.70 -16.72 8.78
C ARG A 170 -4.85 -15.41 9.56
N LEU A 171 -4.05 -14.40 9.22
CA LEU A 171 -4.09 -13.08 9.85
C LEU A 171 -5.45 -12.40 9.65
N PHE A 172 -5.96 -12.39 8.42
CA PHE A 172 -7.24 -11.75 8.10
C PHE A 172 -8.43 -12.55 8.62
N MET A 173 -8.40 -13.89 8.57
CA MET A 173 -9.42 -14.74 9.17
C MET A 173 -9.49 -14.50 10.68
N LYS A 174 -8.36 -14.45 11.36
CA LYS A 174 -8.34 -14.09 12.77
C LYS A 174 -8.97 -12.72 13.01
N ARG A 175 -8.57 -11.70 12.25
CA ARG A 175 -8.99 -10.32 12.42
C ARG A 175 -10.48 -10.08 12.10
N TYR A 176 -11.01 -10.72 11.08
CA TYR A 176 -12.36 -10.44 10.58
C TYR A 176 -13.39 -11.49 10.97
N LEU A 177 -12.96 -12.72 11.24
CA LEU A 177 -13.87 -13.83 11.54
C LEU A 177 -13.84 -14.19 13.03
N THR A 178 -12.70 -14.64 13.55
CA THR A 178 -12.64 -15.25 14.89
C THR A 178 -12.39 -14.29 16.03
N ASP A 179 -11.69 -13.18 15.80
CA ASP A 179 -11.34 -12.17 16.81
C ASP A 179 -11.53 -10.75 16.23
N PRO A 180 -12.77 -10.42 15.82
CA PRO A 180 -13.03 -9.10 15.28
C PRO A 180 -12.84 -8.05 16.39
N PRO A 181 -12.12 -6.94 16.12
CA PRO A 181 -11.91 -5.92 17.12
C PRO A 181 -13.27 -5.40 17.59
N SER A 182 -13.48 -5.46 18.91
CA SER A 182 -14.66 -4.86 19.54
C SER A 182 -14.75 -3.40 19.10
N SER A 183 -15.75 -3.08 18.28
CA SER A 183 -15.85 -1.89 17.47
C SER A 183 -15.70 -0.61 18.25
N SER A 184 -14.59 0.08 18.08
CA SER A 184 -14.49 1.53 18.34
C SER A 184 -14.11 2.33 17.07
N VAL A 185 -13.95 1.69 15.92
CA VAL A 185 -13.62 2.39 14.67
C VAL A 185 -14.39 1.73 13.51
N GLY A 186 -15.68 1.95 13.44
CA GLY A 186 -16.49 1.66 12.26
C GLY A 186 -17.36 2.85 11.98
N ILE A 187 -17.59 3.23 10.76
CA ILE A 187 -18.66 4.04 10.15
C ILE A 187 -19.79 4.57 11.10
N SER A 188 -19.52 4.65 12.40
CA SER A 188 -20.44 5.03 13.48
C SER A 188 -20.71 6.53 13.58
N GLY A 189 -20.22 7.35 12.64
CA GLY A 189 -20.54 8.78 12.60
C GLY A 189 -21.96 9.09 12.10
N TYR A 190 -22.63 8.16 11.39
CA TYR A 190 -23.93 8.41 10.76
C TYR A 190 -25.11 7.66 11.41
N PHE A 191 -24.90 6.62 12.24
CA PHE A 191 -25.96 5.93 12.93
C PHE A 191 -25.71 5.92 14.45
N LYS A 192 -26.16 6.96 15.14
CA LYS A 192 -26.28 6.99 16.60
C LYS A 192 -27.29 5.88 17.02
N GLY A 193 -26.80 4.77 17.56
CA GLY A 193 -27.65 3.82 18.26
C GLY A 193 -27.40 2.33 18.03
N ILE A 194 -26.60 1.92 17.04
CA ILE A 194 -26.28 0.51 16.84
C ILE A 194 -24.83 0.28 17.28
N LYS A 195 -24.64 -0.28 18.47
CA LYS A 195 -23.41 -0.96 18.84
C LYS A 195 -23.38 -2.26 18.04
N ALA A 196 -22.91 -2.20 16.80
CA ALA A 196 -22.64 -3.40 16.03
C ALA A 196 -21.34 -4.02 16.57
N GLN A 197 -21.44 -4.83 17.59
CA GLN A 197 -20.44 -5.82 17.92
C GLN A 197 -20.66 -6.94 16.88
N SER A 198 -19.69 -7.12 15.98
CA SER A 198 -19.72 -8.26 15.07
C SER A 198 -19.48 -9.51 15.90
N ASP A 199 -20.45 -10.42 15.94
CA ASP A 199 -20.26 -11.70 16.61
C ASP A 199 -19.14 -12.48 15.91
N PRO A 200 -18.28 -13.19 16.66
CA PRO A 200 -17.28 -14.06 16.06
C PRO A 200 -17.92 -15.09 15.14
N VAL A 201 -17.30 -15.32 13.99
CA VAL A 201 -17.72 -16.35 13.05
C VAL A 201 -17.15 -17.69 13.50
N GLU A 202 -18.03 -18.71 13.63
CA GLU A 202 -17.61 -20.08 13.86
C GLU A 202 -17.07 -20.69 12.56
N LEU A 203 -15.88 -21.29 12.60
CA LEU A 203 -15.30 -22.02 11.47
C LEU A 203 -15.70 -23.49 11.56
N ASP A 204 -16.54 -23.97 10.64
CA ASP A 204 -17.08 -25.32 10.65
C ASP A 204 -16.38 -26.21 9.62
N GLY A 205 -15.59 -27.15 10.10
CA GLY A 205 -14.91 -28.15 9.29
C GLY A 205 -13.74 -27.61 8.46
N ILE A 206 -13.30 -26.36 8.69
CA ILE A 206 -12.16 -25.76 7.99
C ILE A 206 -10.87 -26.11 8.74
N SER A 207 -9.99 -26.86 8.08
CA SER A 207 -8.70 -27.26 8.62
C SER A 207 -7.57 -26.33 8.15
N ASP A 208 -6.39 -26.47 8.79
CA ASP A 208 -5.16 -25.78 8.33
C ASP A 208 -4.76 -26.20 6.90
N GLY A 209 -5.08 -27.46 6.51
CA GLY A 209 -4.87 -27.93 5.15
C GLY A 209 -5.72 -27.20 4.12
N ASP A 210 -6.99 -26.89 4.44
CA ASP A 210 -7.88 -26.14 3.56
C ASP A 210 -7.39 -24.69 3.36
N ILE A 211 -6.81 -24.08 4.40
CA ILE A 211 -6.21 -22.73 4.32
C ILE A 211 -4.97 -22.77 3.44
N ALA A 212 -4.12 -23.78 3.59
CA ALA A 212 -2.92 -23.95 2.76
C ALA A 212 -3.29 -24.21 1.28
N GLU A 213 -4.29 -25.03 1.00
CA GLU A 213 -4.82 -25.26 -0.35
C GLU A 213 -5.36 -23.96 -0.95
N ALA A 214 -6.17 -23.21 -0.22
CA ALA A 214 -6.66 -21.90 -0.65
C ALA A 214 -5.52 -20.92 -0.95
N ALA A 215 -4.44 -20.92 -0.17
CA ALA A 215 -3.27 -20.08 -0.44
C ALA A 215 -2.57 -20.43 -1.75
N VAL A 216 -2.57 -21.70 -2.17
CA VAL A 216 -2.07 -22.10 -3.48
C VAL A 216 -3.00 -21.61 -4.58
N ASP A 217 -4.32 -21.84 -4.43
CA ASP A 217 -5.34 -21.48 -5.42
C ASP A 217 -5.42 -19.97 -5.67
N LEU A 218 -5.20 -19.16 -4.64
CA LEU A 218 -5.18 -17.70 -4.71
C LEU A 218 -3.88 -17.15 -5.33
N ASN A 219 -3.16 -17.94 -6.13
CA ASN A 219 -1.96 -17.48 -6.79
C ASN A 219 -2.19 -16.22 -7.62
N GLY A 220 -1.23 -15.30 -7.54
CA GLY A 220 -1.27 -14.03 -8.25
C GLY A 220 -2.17 -12.96 -7.60
N LEU A 221 -2.83 -13.21 -6.46
CA LEU A 221 -3.58 -12.19 -5.72
C LEU A 221 -2.62 -11.35 -4.87
N SER A 222 -2.87 -10.03 -4.86
CA SER A 222 -2.22 -9.09 -3.95
C SER A 222 -2.77 -9.23 -2.52
N GLY A 223 -2.06 -8.70 -1.53
CA GLY A 223 -2.52 -8.71 -0.13
C GLY A 223 -3.89 -8.07 0.06
N ARG A 224 -4.19 -6.97 -0.66
CA ARG A 224 -5.53 -6.33 -0.68
C ARG A 224 -6.60 -7.25 -1.25
N GLU A 225 -6.28 -8.06 -2.25
CA GLU A 225 -7.24 -9.01 -2.83
C GLU A 225 -7.47 -10.19 -1.89
N VAL A 226 -6.43 -10.71 -1.21
CA VAL A 226 -6.56 -11.73 -0.17
C VAL A 226 -7.43 -11.23 1.00
N GLU A 227 -7.26 -9.98 1.44
CA GLU A 227 -8.14 -9.37 2.44
C GLU A 227 -9.61 -9.37 1.98
N LYS A 228 -9.87 -9.01 0.72
CA LYS A 228 -11.23 -9.04 0.14
C LYS A 228 -11.82 -10.45 0.05
N VAL A 229 -11.01 -11.49 -0.12
CA VAL A 229 -11.48 -12.89 -0.04
C VAL A 229 -12.04 -13.16 1.36
N VAL A 230 -11.29 -12.79 2.40
CA VAL A 230 -11.73 -13.03 3.79
C VAL A 230 -12.97 -12.19 4.16
N ILE A 231 -13.06 -10.95 3.69
CA ILE A 231 -14.27 -10.12 3.86
C ILE A 231 -15.48 -10.78 3.16
N ALA A 232 -15.28 -11.40 2.00
CA ALA A 232 -16.35 -12.15 1.33
C ALA A 232 -16.74 -13.42 2.11
N MET A 233 -15.79 -14.10 2.76
CA MET A 233 -16.07 -15.21 3.68
C MET A 233 -16.91 -14.74 4.86
N GLN A 234 -16.58 -13.58 5.44
CA GLN A 234 -17.37 -12.98 6.52
C GLN A 234 -18.81 -12.68 6.06
N ALA A 235 -18.97 -12.11 4.87
CA ALA A 235 -20.28 -11.83 4.32
C ALA A 235 -21.08 -13.11 4.07
N ALA A 236 -20.45 -14.20 3.61
CA ALA A 236 -21.10 -15.50 3.44
C ALA A 236 -21.54 -16.11 4.77
N ALA A 237 -20.71 -16.01 5.81
CA ALA A 237 -21.03 -16.51 7.15
C ALA A 237 -22.23 -15.78 7.78
N TYR A 238 -22.26 -14.46 7.71
CA TYR A 238 -23.41 -13.69 8.23
C TYR A 238 -24.65 -13.82 7.35
N GLY A 239 -24.47 -14.04 6.04
CA GLY A 239 -25.57 -14.27 5.11
C GLY A 239 -26.36 -15.57 5.37
N SER A 240 -25.76 -16.57 6.05
CA SER A 240 -26.44 -17.79 6.49
C SER A 240 -27.36 -17.57 7.69
N GLY A 241 -27.20 -16.47 8.43
CA GLY A 241 -27.97 -16.16 9.64
C GLY A 241 -27.38 -16.70 10.95
N ASP A 242 -26.47 -17.67 10.88
CA ASP A 242 -25.94 -18.38 12.06
C ASP A 242 -24.50 -17.95 12.43
N ALA A 243 -23.94 -16.92 11.74
CA ALA A 243 -22.54 -16.47 11.88
C ALA A 243 -21.54 -17.65 11.78
N LYS A 244 -21.80 -18.57 10.85
CA LYS A 244 -21.04 -19.79 10.66
C LYS A 244 -20.48 -19.89 9.25
N LEU A 245 -19.19 -20.15 9.13
CA LEU A 245 -18.52 -20.39 7.85
C LEU A 245 -18.26 -21.89 7.68
N THR A 246 -19.03 -22.54 6.82
CA THR A 246 -18.86 -23.95 6.48
C THR A 246 -17.73 -24.13 5.47
N LEU A 247 -17.14 -25.33 5.40
CA LEU A 247 -16.11 -25.66 4.42
C LEU A 247 -16.57 -25.42 2.96
N ASP A 248 -17.82 -25.76 2.65
CA ASP A 248 -18.37 -25.54 1.31
C ASP A 248 -18.50 -24.05 0.97
N ALA A 249 -18.94 -23.23 1.92
CA ALA A 249 -19.00 -21.77 1.74
C ALA A 249 -17.60 -21.18 1.57
N PHE A 250 -16.63 -21.64 2.36
CA PHE A 250 -15.22 -21.24 2.26
C PHE A 250 -14.67 -21.53 0.84
N ARG A 251 -14.80 -22.76 0.35
CA ARG A 251 -14.34 -23.17 -0.98
C ARG A 251 -15.05 -22.43 -2.10
N ASN A 252 -16.34 -22.20 -1.98
CA ASN A 252 -17.12 -21.44 -2.95
C ASN A 252 -16.66 -19.99 -3.06
N VAL A 253 -16.37 -19.33 -1.93
CA VAL A 253 -15.84 -17.95 -1.95
C VAL A 253 -14.49 -17.90 -2.62
N VAL A 254 -13.56 -18.81 -2.29
CA VAL A 254 -12.23 -18.88 -2.92
C VAL A 254 -12.37 -19.02 -4.44
N LYS A 255 -13.18 -20.01 -4.90
CA LYS A 255 -13.43 -20.25 -6.32
C LYS A 255 -14.01 -19.03 -7.04
N THR A 256 -15.00 -18.38 -6.43
CA THR A 256 -15.64 -17.19 -6.99
C THR A 256 -14.64 -16.05 -7.16
N LYS A 257 -13.77 -15.83 -6.17
CA LYS A 257 -12.76 -14.74 -6.21
C LYS A 257 -11.69 -14.98 -7.28
N ILE A 258 -11.32 -16.23 -7.51
CA ILE A 258 -10.42 -16.60 -8.62
C ILE A 258 -11.07 -16.30 -9.97
N GLN A 259 -12.34 -16.68 -10.14
CA GLN A 259 -13.09 -16.40 -11.38
C GLN A 259 -13.26 -14.90 -11.63
N GLU A 260 -13.61 -14.12 -10.57
CA GLU A 260 -13.69 -12.65 -10.67
C GLU A 260 -12.37 -12.03 -11.13
N LYS A 261 -11.22 -12.54 -10.64
CA LYS A 261 -9.91 -12.06 -11.06
C LYS A 261 -9.63 -12.37 -12.51
N SER A 262 -9.87 -13.59 -12.95
CA SER A 262 -9.69 -14.00 -14.35
C SER A 262 -10.55 -13.15 -15.29
N SER A 263 -11.80 -12.86 -14.92
CA SER A 263 -12.69 -11.99 -15.68
C SER A 263 -12.17 -10.54 -15.77
N LYS A 264 -11.61 -10.01 -14.66
CA LYS A 264 -11.04 -8.65 -14.66
C LYS A 264 -9.81 -8.54 -15.56
N LEU A 265 -8.95 -9.55 -15.59
CA LEU A 265 -7.79 -9.57 -16.48
C LEU A 265 -8.23 -9.58 -17.95
N ALA A 266 -9.25 -10.38 -18.30
CA ALA A 266 -9.80 -10.41 -19.65
C ALA A 266 -10.38 -9.04 -20.08
N PHE A 267 -10.96 -8.25 -19.16
CA PHE A 267 -11.44 -6.89 -19.49
C PHE A 267 -10.29 -5.92 -19.79
N VAL A 268 -9.16 -6.04 -19.10
CA VAL A 268 -7.97 -5.19 -19.34
C VAL A 268 -7.39 -5.50 -20.72
N ASP A 269 -7.21 -6.79 -21.05
CA ASP A 269 -6.68 -7.23 -22.34
C ASP A 269 -7.56 -6.74 -23.53
N ILE A 270 -8.89 -6.75 -23.38
CA ILE A 270 -9.81 -6.23 -24.40
C ILE A 270 -9.66 -4.71 -24.55
N GLY A 271 -9.47 -3.98 -23.44
CA GLY A 271 -9.26 -2.53 -23.44
C GLY A 271 -7.98 -2.13 -24.17
N ASP A 272 -6.89 -2.83 -23.91
CA ASP A 272 -5.59 -2.57 -24.53
C ASP A 272 -5.60 -2.92 -26.03
N ALA A 273 -6.27 -4.00 -26.42
CA ALA A 273 -6.44 -4.37 -27.84
C ALA A 273 -7.31 -3.33 -28.60
N ALA A 274 -8.36 -2.81 -27.98
CA ALA A 274 -9.20 -1.77 -28.58
C ALA A 274 -8.47 -0.41 -28.69
N GLY A 275 -7.64 -0.06 -27.71
CA GLY A 275 -6.80 1.14 -27.73
C GLY A 275 -5.73 1.09 -28.84
N ALA A 276 -5.10 -0.05 -29.02
CA ALA A 276 -4.11 -0.26 -30.08
C ALA A 276 -4.73 -0.20 -31.49
N ALA A 277 -5.96 -0.65 -31.66
CA ALA A 277 -6.69 -0.59 -32.93
C ALA A 277 -7.16 0.83 -33.32
N LEU A 278 -7.30 1.73 -32.35
CA LEU A 278 -7.67 3.13 -32.58
C LEU A 278 -6.46 4.06 -32.82
N SER A 279 -5.25 3.57 -32.56
CA SER A 279 -3.98 4.29 -32.74
C SER A 279 -3.23 3.92 -34.03
N SER A 280 -3.72 2.95 -34.79
CA SER A 280 -3.24 2.52 -36.10
C SER A 280 -4.11 3.14 -37.23
#